data_2bbdbccceaf12671e5191819bace034c
#
_entry.id   2bbdbccceaf12671e5191819bace034c
#
_cell.length_a   1.000
_cell.length_b   1.000
_cell.length_c   1.000
_cell.angle_alpha   90.00
_cell.angle_beta   90.00
_cell.angle_gamma   90.00
#
_symmetry.space_group_name_H-M   'P 1'
#
loop_
_entity.id
_entity.type
_entity.pdbx_description
1 polymer ?
#
loop_
_entity_poly.entity_id
_entity_poly.type
_entity_poly.pdbx_seq_one_letter_code
_entity_poly.pdbx_strand_id
1 'polypeptide(L)'
;RRYSSAASDVYKRQDITSDYLTHFLGLCDNVRRLKVRTNAETPADAKRALDFGAEGIGLFRIEHMFYGEGSEEPLFHLQEMIMANNQDERKTALDSLFPFMKNDIKETLRAMQGLPVTIRLMDPPLHEFIPHDAKRQKKLAEALNIDAEELERRSDALKESNPMMGHRGVRLGITHPEITEMQARAILEAAAELSSENVKTFPEIMIPLTGMETEYNHQEKIVRDVANNIEGLDNYMVGTMMEIPRASFVADRIAETAEFFSFGTNDLTQMAFGFSRDDTGGFMPAYLENELLPEDPFASLDEGVCELVKMGIERGRKTK
;
A
#
# COMPACT_ATOMS: atom_id res chain seq x y z
N ARG A 1 12.89 -15.69 9.48
CA ARG A 1 11.70 -16.28 10.13
C ARG A 1 10.53 -15.39 9.85
N ARG A 2 9.55 -15.88 9.08
CA ARG A 2 8.30 -15.20 8.78
C ARG A 2 7.61 -14.80 10.08
N TYR A 3 7.50 -13.53 10.35
CA TYR A 3 6.44 -13.03 11.20
C TYR A 3 5.18 -12.93 10.34
N SER A 4 4.51 -14.08 10.11
CA SER A 4 3.09 -14.02 9.87
C SER A 4 2.53 -13.42 11.15
N SER A 5 1.84 -12.29 11.06
CA SER A 5 1.20 -11.72 12.23
C SER A 5 0.38 -12.81 12.90
N ALA A 6 0.46 -12.95 14.23
CA ALA A 6 -0.32 -13.93 15.01
C ALA A 6 -1.82 -13.87 14.67
N ALA A 7 -2.29 -12.72 14.15
CA ALA A 7 -3.63 -12.53 13.59
C ALA A 7 -3.92 -13.47 12.41
N SER A 8 -2.98 -13.69 11.47
CA SER A 8 -3.23 -14.55 10.31
C SER A 8 -3.37 -16.04 10.65
N ASP A 9 -2.73 -16.50 11.74
CA ASP A 9 -2.80 -17.89 12.19
C ASP A 9 -4.06 -18.18 13.02
N VAL A 10 -4.61 -17.17 13.69
CA VAL A 10 -5.88 -17.29 14.44
C VAL A 10 -7.06 -17.40 13.46
N TYR A 11 -7.03 -16.65 12.34
CA TYR A 11 -8.10 -16.71 11.32
C TYR A 11 -8.19 -18.06 10.58
N LYS A 12 -7.13 -18.85 10.53
CA LYS A 12 -7.13 -20.16 9.88
C LYS A 12 -7.75 -21.29 10.72
N ARG A 13 -8.12 -21.04 12.00
CA ARG A 13 -8.48 -22.12 12.95
C ARG A 13 -9.91 -22.12 13.48
N GLN A 14 -10.75 -21.16 13.12
CA GLN A 14 -12.12 -21.11 13.64
C GLN A 14 -13.13 -20.79 12.54
N ASP A 15 -14.15 -21.66 12.41
CA ASP A 15 -15.44 -21.27 11.83
C ASP A 15 -16.08 -20.24 12.76
N ILE A 16 -15.91 -18.98 12.47
CA ILE A 16 -16.39 -17.86 13.31
C ILE A 16 -17.80 -17.43 12.86
N THR A 17 -18.63 -18.35 12.48
CA THR A 17 -20.06 -18.11 12.27
C THR A 17 -20.84 -18.56 13.51
N SER A 18 -20.95 -17.66 14.47
CA SER A 18 -21.80 -17.83 15.64
C SER A 18 -22.87 -16.75 15.62
N ASP A 19 -24.15 -17.13 15.72
CA ASP A 19 -25.27 -16.18 15.83
C ASP A 19 -25.06 -15.22 17.00
N TYR A 20 -24.43 -15.66 18.07
CA TYR A 20 -24.07 -14.82 19.23
C TYR A 20 -23.05 -13.74 18.88
N LEU A 21 -22.03 -14.06 18.10
CA LEU A 21 -21.04 -13.07 17.64
C LEU A 21 -21.69 -12.05 16.71
N THR A 22 -22.47 -12.51 15.76
CA THR A 22 -23.21 -11.62 14.84
C THR A 22 -24.16 -10.69 15.60
N HIS A 23 -24.90 -11.22 16.59
CA HIS A 23 -25.74 -10.40 17.45
C HIS A 23 -24.94 -9.38 18.25
N PHE A 24 -23.83 -9.79 18.86
CA PHE A 24 -22.96 -8.90 19.64
C PHE A 24 -22.37 -7.79 18.79
N LEU A 25 -21.85 -8.12 17.60
CA LEU A 25 -21.31 -7.11 16.67
C LEU A 25 -22.42 -6.14 16.22
N GLY A 26 -23.64 -6.62 15.99
CA GLY A 26 -24.77 -5.75 15.69
C GLY A 26 -25.11 -4.77 16.82
N LEU A 27 -24.95 -5.16 18.08
CA LEU A 27 -25.08 -4.23 19.22
C LEU A 27 -23.97 -3.18 19.21
N CYS A 28 -22.73 -3.57 18.89
CA CYS A 28 -21.62 -2.64 18.75
C CYS A 28 -21.85 -1.63 17.62
N ASP A 29 -22.40 -2.08 16.50
CA ASP A 29 -22.71 -1.24 15.33
C ASP A 29 -23.74 -0.14 15.66
N ASN A 30 -24.66 -0.42 16.58
CA ASN A 30 -25.66 0.57 17.02
C ASN A 30 -25.10 1.72 17.86
N VAL A 31 -23.90 1.54 18.46
CA VAL A 31 -23.29 2.53 19.37
C VAL A 31 -22.02 3.17 18.82
N ARG A 32 -21.31 2.52 17.90
CA ARG A 32 -20.10 3.07 17.28
C ARG A 32 -20.41 4.25 16.36
N ARG A 33 -19.48 5.20 16.30
CA ARG A 33 -19.56 6.36 15.40
C ARG A 33 -18.73 6.20 14.14
N LEU A 34 -17.66 5.40 14.22
CA LEU A 34 -16.73 5.18 13.13
C LEU A 34 -17.08 3.88 12.40
N LYS A 35 -16.84 3.88 11.12
CA LYS A 35 -16.92 2.68 10.29
C LYS A 35 -15.69 1.81 10.47
N VAL A 36 -15.83 0.50 10.25
CA VAL A 36 -14.73 -0.46 10.27
C VAL A 36 -14.37 -0.84 8.85
N ARG A 37 -13.15 -0.51 8.44
CA ARG A 37 -12.54 -0.95 7.18
C ARG A 37 -11.43 -1.93 7.48
N THR A 38 -11.26 -2.92 6.63
CA THR A 38 -10.24 -3.96 6.78
C THR A 38 -9.05 -3.75 5.86
N ASN A 39 -7.97 -4.46 6.13
CA ASN A 39 -6.94 -4.72 5.14
C ASN A 39 -7.35 -5.98 4.36
N ALA A 40 -7.34 -5.92 3.05
CA ALA A 40 -7.55 -7.06 2.17
C ALA A 40 -6.68 -6.91 0.93
N GLU A 41 -6.10 -8.00 0.47
CA GLU A 41 -5.05 -8.00 -0.55
C GLU A 41 -5.42 -8.87 -1.75
N THR A 42 -6.53 -9.61 -1.62
CA THR A 42 -7.08 -10.45 -2.68
C THR A 42 -8.61 -10.31 -2.72
N PRO A 43 -9.26 -10.64 -3.86
CA PRO A 43 -10.72 -10.72 -3.94
C PRO A 43 -11.33 -11.69 -2.93
N ALA A 44 -10.62 -12.77 -2.59
CA ALA A 44 -11.06 -13.74 -1.58
C ALA A 44 -11.02 -13.15 -0.16
N ASP A 45 -9.98 -12.37 0.17
CA ASP A 45 -9.90 -11.67 1.46
C ASP A 45 -10.98 -10.59 1.55
N ALA A 46 -11.26 -9.88 0.46
CA ALA A 46 -12.34 -8.89 0.38
C ALA A 46 -13.70 -9.51 0.70
N LYS A 47 -14.04 -10.66 0.09
CA LYS A 47 -15.27 -11.40 0.37
C LYS A 47 -15.35 -11.84 1.83
N ARG A 48 -14.27 -12.42 2.35
CA ARG A 48 -14.20 -12.83 3.76
C ARG A 48 -14.39 -11.63 4.70
N ALA A 49 -13.81 -10.49 4.37
CA ALA A 49 -13.96 -9.27 5.15
C ALA A 49 -15.43 -8.80 5.23
N LEU A 50 -16.17 -8.92 4.12
CA LEU A 50 -17.62 -8.64 4.10
C LEU A 50 -18.40 -9.60 4.99
N ASP A 51 -18.06 -10.89 4.97
CA ASP A 51 -18.71 -11.90 5.83
C ASP A 51 -18.50 -11.57 7.33
N PHE A 52 -17.42 -10.87 7.67
CA PHE A 52 -17.14 -10.35 9.02
C PHE A 52 -17.68 -8.94 9.29
N GLY A 53 -18.44 -8.37 8.37
CA GLY A 53 -19.09 -7.07 8.55
C GLY A 53 -18.20 -5.85 8.26
N ALA A 54 -17.13 -6.01 7.47
CA ALA A 54 -16.35 -4.86 7.03
C ALA A 54 -17.18 -3.93 6.13
N GLU A 55 -17.00 -2.62 6.30
CA GLU A 55 -17.71 -1.58 5.58
C GLU A 55 -16.83 -0.92 4.49
N GLY A 56 -15.78 -1.58 4.09
CA GLY A 56 -14.85 -1.17 3.06
C GLY A 56 -13.46 -1.77 3.27
N ILE A 57 -12.58 -1.51 2.31
CA ILE A 57 -11.15 -1.79 2.45
C ILE A 57 -10.44 -0.49 2.80
N GLY A 58 -9.73 -0.49 3.95
CA GLY A 58 -8.92 0.63 4.41
C GLY A 58 -7.51 0.61 3.85
N LEU A 59 -7.03 -0.57 3.46
CA LEU A 59 -5.74 -0.74 2.80
C LEU A 59 -5.74 -1.97 1.90
N PHE A 60 -5.63 -1.71 0.60
CA PHE A 60 -5.24 -2.67 -0.42
C PHE A 60 -3.84 -2.28 -0.91
N ARG A 61 -2.89 -3.19 -0.81
CA ARG A 61 -1.50 -2.98 -1.23
C ARG A 61 -1.27 -3.61 -2.59
N ILE A 62 -0.98 -2.80 -3.59
CA ILE A 62 -0.75 -3.27 -4.97
C ILE A 62 0.40 -4.29 -5.03
N GLU A 63 1.45 -4.09 -4.23
CA GLU A 63 2.62 -4.96 -4.22
C GLU A 63 2.34 -6.39 -3.77
N HIS A 64 1.23 -6.66 -3.09
CA HIS A 64 0.91 -8.01 -2.64
C HIS A 64 0.60 -8.99 -3.77
N MET A 65 0.20 -8.51 -4.94
CA MET A 65 0.02 -9.34 -6.14
C MET A 65 1.32 -10.05 -6.58
N PHE A 66 2.48 -9.59 -6.14
CA PHE A 66 3.77 -10.18 -6.49
C PHE A 66 4.23 -11.30 -5.55
N TYR A 67 3.39 -11.64 -4.55
CA TYR A 67 3.67 -12.66 -3.57
C TYR A 67 2.59 -13.76 -3.60
N GLY A 68 3.00 -15.02 -3.45
CA GLY A 68 2.08 -16.15 -3.37
C GLY A 68 1.98 -17.00 -4.64
N GLU A 69 1.01 -17.89 -4.69
CA GLU A 69 0.75 -18.76 -5.86
C GLU A 69 0.17 -17.92 -7.02
N GLY A 70 0.67 -18.15 -8.23
CA GLY A 70 0.22 -17.45 -9.43
C GLY A 70 0.83 -16.07 -9.65
N SER A 71 1.78 -15.67 -8.79
CA SER A 71 2.49 -14.38 -8.91
C SER A 71 3.71 -14.41 -9.84
N GLU A 72 4.08 -15.58 -10.38
CA GLU A 72 5.32 -15.76 -11.12
C GLU A 72 5.40 -14.85 -12.36
N GLU A 73 4.33 -14.77 -13.13
CA GLU A 73 4.28 -13.97 -14.35
C GLU A 73 4.22 -12.47 -14.06
N PRO A 74 3.31 -11.94 -13.22
CA PRO A 74 3.35 -10.52 -12.87
C PRO A 74 4.63 -10.11 -12.16
N LEU A 75 5.23 -10.96 -11.31
CA LEU A 75 6.53 -10.69 -10.70
C LEU A 75 7.64 -10.60 -11.74
N PHE A 76 7.62 -11.47 -12.75
CA PHE A 76 8.59 -11.43 -13.83
C PHE A 76 8.53 -10.10 -14.60
N HIS A 77 7.34 -9.62 -14.98
CA HIS A 77 7.18 -8.32 -15.64
C HIS A 77 7.58 -7.14 -14.75
N LEU A 78 7.34 -7.23 -13.43
CA LEU A 78 7.87 -6.26 -12.50
C LEU A 78 9.41 -6.27 -12.50
N GLN A 79 10.04 -7.43 -12.52
CA GLN A 79 11.50 -7.57 -12.59
C GLN A 79 12.08 -7.06 -13.92
N GLU A 80 11.38 -7.26 -15.04
CA GLU A 80 11.74 -6.64 -16.33
C GLU A 80 11.73 -5.11 -16.21
N MET A 81 10.69 -4.56 -15.60
CA MET A 81 10.57 -3.12 -15.37
C MET A 81 11.72 -2.58 -14.49
N ILE A 82 12.05 -3.28 -13.41
CA ILE A 82 13.13 -2.91 -12.50
C ILE A 82 14.50 -2.94 -13.20
N MET A 83 14.72 -3.91 -14.07
CA MET A 83 15.97 -4.10 -14.80
C MET A 83 16.08 -3.31 -16.10
N ALA A 84 15.05 -2.54 -16.46
CA ALA A 84 15.05 -1.74 -17.68
C ALA A 84 16.13 -0.65 -17.68
N ASN A 85 16.81 -0.44 -18.81
CA ASN A 85 17.88 0.54 -18.97
C ASN A 85 17.37 1.97 -19.18
N ASN A 86 16.17 2.08 -19.74
CA ASN A 86 15.57 3.36 -20.16
C ASN A 86 14.06 3.34 -19.97
N GLN A 87 13.44 4.49 -20.19
CA GLN A 87 12.01 4.67 -19.98
C GLN A 87 11.16 3.82 -20.97
N ASP A 88 11.62 3.63 -22.20
CA ASP A 88 10.84 2.88 -23.21
C ASP A 88 10.79 1.39 -22.88
N GLU A 89 11.92 0.80 -22.45
CA GLU A 89 11.96 -0.57 -21.96
C GLU A 89 11.07 -0.71 -20.70
N ARG A 90 11.12 0.26 -19.79
CA ARG A 90 10.29 0.26 -18.59
C ARG A 90 8.81 0.32 -18.91
N LYS A 91 8.41 1.19 -19.85
CA LYS A 91 7.01 1.26 -20.31
C LYS A 91 6.55 -0.05 -20.94
N THR A 92 7.38 -0.70 -21.74
CA THR A 92 7.04 -1.99 -22.34
C THR A 92 6.78 -3.06 -21.26
N ALA A 93 7.62 -3.13 -20.23
CA ALA A 93 7.42 -4.06 -19.13
C ALA A 93 6.16 -3.71 -18.31
N LEU A 94 5.90 -2.42 -18.08
CA LEU A 94 4.69 -1.95 -17.42
C LEU A 94 3.42 -2.27 -18.21
N ASP A 95 3.45 -2.17 -19.55
CA ASP A 95 2.32 -2.55 -20.40
C ASP A 95 2.05 -4.07 -20.34
N SER A 96 3.09 -4.89 -20.16
CA SER A 96 2.93 -6.34 -19.93
C SER A 96 2.37 -6.66 -18.54
N LEU A 97 2.73 -5.88 -17.52
CA LEU A 97 2.21 -6.01 -16.16
C LEU A 97 0.77 -5.51 -16.00
N PHE A 98 0.39 -4.50 -16.78
CA PHE A 98 -0.88 -3.79 -16.66
C PHE A 98 -2.13 -4.69 -16.64
N PRO A 99 -2.30 -5.71 -17.51
CA PRO A 99 -3.50 -6.56 -17.51
C PRO A 99 -3.70 -7.32 -16.20
N PHE A 100 -2.61 -7.80 -15.60
CA PHE A 100 -2.64 -8.53 -14.32
C PHE A 100 -3.10 -7.61 -13.21
N MET A 101 -2.49 -6.44 -13.10
CA MET A 101 -2.83 -5.44 -12.08
C MET A 101 -4.29 -4.97 -12.22
N LYS A 102 -4.71 -4.62 -13.44
CA LYS A 102 -6.09 -4.19 -13.70
C LYS A 102 -7.10 -5.27 -13.34
N ASN A 103 -6.82 -6.53 -13.68
CA ASN A 103 -7.74 -7.63 -13.39
C ASN A 103 -7.87 -7.88 -11.87
N ASP A 104 -6.78 -7.90 -11.14
CA ASP A 104 -6.79 -8.12 -9.68
C ASP A 104 -7.55 -7.01 -8.95
N ILE A 105 -7.29 -5.76 -9.33
CA ILE A 105 -8.01 -4.59 -8.81
C ILE A 105 -9.50 -4.67 -9.20
N LYS A 106 -9.82 -5.00 -10.45
CA LYS A 106 -11.21 -5.11 -10.94
C LYS A 106 -12.01 -6.11 -10.13
N GLU A 107 -11.47 -7.29 -9.89
CA GLU A 107 -12.16 -8.33 -9.13
C GLU A 107 -12.31 -7.95 -7.64
N THR A 108 -11.33 -7.25 -7.08
CA THR A 108 -11.43 -6.72 -5.70
C THR A 108 -12.53 -5.64 -5.60
N LEU A 109 -12.55 -4.68 -6.53
CA LEU A 109 -13.59 -3.64 -6.60
C LEU A 109 -14.98 -4.26 -6.81
N ARG A 110 -15.09 -5.30 -7.65
CA ARG A 110 -16.33 -6.06 -7.86
C ARG A 110 -16.80 -6.73 -6.58
N ALA A 111 -15.89 -7.37 -5.84
CA ALA A 111 -16.21 -8.01 -4.57
C ALA A 111 -16.72 -6.99 -3.54
N MET A 112 -16.22 -5.76 -3.59
CA MET A 112 -16.57 -4.65 -2.68
C MET A 112 -17.63 -3.71 -3.25
N GLN A 113 -18.49 -4.18 -4.14
CA GLN A 113 -19.54 -3.37 -4.78
C GLN A 113 -20.28 -2.49 -3.76
N GLY A 114 -20.34 -1.19 -4.03
CA GLY A 114 -21.03 -0.21 -3.20
C GLY A 114 -20.24 0.28 -1.97
N LEU A 115 -19.05 -0.26 -1.73
CA LEU A 115 -18.20 0.08 -0.59
C LEU A 115 -16.87 0.71 -1.04
N PRO A 116 -16.27 1.57 -0.21
CA PRO A 116 -14.99 2.19 -0.53
C PRO A 116 -13.82 1.19 -0.46
N VAL A 117 -12.89 1.35 -1.38
CA VAL A 117 -11.64 0.57 -1.44
C VAL A 117 -10.46 1.53 -1.55
N THR A 118 -9.68 1.64 -0.47
CA THR A 118 -8.47 2.45 -0.45
C THR A 118 -7.30 1.63 -0.99
N ILE A 119 -6.80 2.01 -2.16
CA ILE A 119 -5.74 1.32 -2.89
C ILE A 119 -4.47 2.15 -2.76
N ARG A 120 -3.47 1.59 -2.06
CA ARG A 120 -2.16 2.21 -1.92
C ARG A 120 -1.30 1.91 -3.14
N LEU A 121 -0.77 2.95 -3.76
CA LEU A 121 0.23 2.81 -4.81
C LEU A 121 1.48 2.11 -4.25
N MET A 122 2.28 1.49 -5.13
CA MET A 122 3.44 0.70 -4.77
C MET A 122 4.37 1.46 -3.82
N ASP A 123 4.68 0.83 -2.69
CA ASP A 123 5.46 1.44 -1.62
C ASP A 123 6.87 0.85 -1.44
N PRO A 124 7.09 -0.49 -1.53
CA PRO A 124 8.41 -1.06 -1.26
C PRO A 124 9.50 -0.59 -2.24
N PRO A 125 10.76 -0.53 -1.80
CA PRO A 125 11.87 -0.28 -2.70
C PRO A 125 12.05 -1.42 -3.69
N LEU A 126 12.47 -1.08 -4.92
CA LEU A 126 12.49 -2.03 -6.05
C LEU A 126 13.41 -3.24 -5.83
N HIS A 127 14.49 -3.09 -5.06
CA HIS A 127 15.43 -4.20 -4.81
C HIS A 127 14.79 -5.38 -4.04
N GLU A 128 13.69 -5.16 -3.31
CA GLU A 128 13.01 -6.24 -2.58
C GLU A 128 12.40 -7.29 -3.51
N PHE A 129 12.09 -6.93 -4.76
CA PHE A 129 11.51 -7.82 -5.75
C PHE A 129 12.56 -8.62 -6.54
N ILE A 130 13.84 -8.33 -6.35
CA ILE A 130 14.93 -9.03 -7.05
C ILE A 130 15.40 -10.21 -6.19
N PRO A 131 15.53 -11.42 -6.78
CA PRO A 131 15.98 -12.57 -6.02
C PRO A 131 17.41 -12.40 -5.50
N HIS A 132 17.66 -12.81 -4.26
CA HIS A 132 18.97 -12.73 -3.63
C HIS A 132 19.79 -14.02 -3.81
N ASP A 133 19.14 -15.15 -4.14
CA ASP A 133 19.87 -16.42 -4.36
C ASP A 133 20.39 -16.54 -5.80
N ALA A 134 21.62 -17.02 -5.94
CA ALA A 134 22.32 -17.11 -7.21
C ALA A 134 21.59 -17.96 -8.27
N LYS A 135 20.83 -18.98 -7.85
CA LYS A 135 20.08 -19.84 -8.77
C LYS A 135 18.90 -19.10 -9.42
N ARG A 136 18.16 -18.31 -8.61
CA ARG A 136 17.04 -17.50 -9.13
C ARG A 136 17.56 -16.31 -9.92
N GLN A 137 18.65 -15.68 -9.48
CA GLN A 137 19.31 -14.61 -10.25
C GLN A 137 19.74 -15.10 -11.63
N LYS A 138 20.37 -16.29 -11.72
CA LYS A 138 20.74 -16.88 -13.00
C LYS A 138 19.53 -17.13 -13.90
N LYS A 139 18.44 -17.68 -13.35
CA LYS A 139 17.20 -17.87 -14.11
C LYS A 139 16.62 -16.54 -14.61
N LEU A 140 16.65 -15.50 -13.77
CA LEU A 140 16.17 -14.17 -14.16
C LEU A 140 17.04 -13.57 -15.26
N ALA A 141 18.37 -13.69 -15.15
CA ALA A 141 19.30 -13.22 -16.18
C ALA A 141 19.07 -13.93 -17.53
N GLU A 142 18.90 -15.25 -17.52
CA GLU A 142 18.56 -16.05 -18.71
C GLU A 142 17.23 -15.60 -19.32
N ALA A 143 16.21 -15.38 -18.49
CA ALA A 143 14.87 -14.95 -18.96
C ALA A 143 14.88 -13.51 -19.51
N LEU A 144 15.66 -12.61 -18.92
CA LEU A 144 15.87 -11.24 -19.40
C LEU A 144 16.87 -11.12 -20.56
N ASN A 145 17.50 -12.23 -20.95
CA ASN A 145 18.55 -12.28 -21.98
C ASN A 145 19.72 -11.29 -21.71
N ILE A 146 20.15 -11.22 -20.45
CA ILE A 146 21.31 -10.44 -20.02
C ILE A 146 22.32 -11.35 -19.31
N ASP A 147 23.57 -10.90 -19.21
CA ASP A 147 24.59 -11.64 -18.48
C ASP A 147 24.31 -11.63 -16.96
N ALA A 148 24.67 -12.71 -16.27
CA ALA A 148 24.49 -12.81 -14.83
C ALA A 148 25.28 -11.73 -14.05
N GLU A 149 26.46 -11.37 -14.52
CA GLU A 149 27.30 -10.29 -13.97
C GLU A 149 26.60 -8.92 -14.13
N GLU A 150 25.94 -8.69 -15.26
CA GLU A 150 25.17 -7.47 -15.50
C GLU A 150 23.94 -7.40 -14.60
N LEU A 151 23.22 -8.52 -14.40
CA LEU A 151 22.12 -8.59 -13.46
C LEU A 151 22.58 -8.26 -12.03
N GLU A 152 23.68 -8.89 -11.60
CA GLU A 152 24.26 -8.66 -10.26
C GLU A 152 24.64 -7.18 -10.09
N ARG A 153 25.35 -6.61 -11.06
CA ARG A 153 25.74 -5.19 -11.07
C ARG A 153 24.52 -4.25 -10.91
N ARG A 154 23.43 -4.49 -11.66
CA ARG A 154 22.20 -3.70 -11.57
C ARG A 154 21.50 -3.91 -10.24
N SER A 155 21.42 -5.14 -9.77
CA SER A 155 20.84 -5.48 -8.47
C SER A 155 21.61 -4.80 -7.32
N ASP A 156 22.94 -4.82 -7.37
CA ASP A 156 23.79 -4.16 -6.37
C ASP A 156 23.62 -2.64 -6.38
N ALA A 157 23.44 -2.05 -7.56
CA ALA A 157 23.18 -0.61 -7.70
C ALA A 157 21.85 -0.16 -7.09
N LEU A 158 20.88 -1.08 -6.92
CA LEU A 158 19.59 -0.81 -6.30
C LEU A 158 19.61 -0.99 -4.78
N LYS A 159 20.67 -1.64 -4.22
CA LYS A 159 20.75 -1.84 -2.77
C LYS A 159 20.93 -0.53 -2.04
N GLU A 160 20.13 -0.34 -1.02
CA GLU A 160 20.14 0.85 -0.19
C GLU A 160 20.65 0.53 1.22
N SER A 161 21.39 1.48 1.81
CA SER A 161 21.88 1.34 3.18
C SER A 161 20.76 1.43 4.21
N ASN A 162 19.71 2.16 3.90
CA ASN A 162 18.49 2.30 4.71
C ASN A 162 17.24 2.30 3.82
N PRO A 163 16.70 1.12 3.47
CA PRO A 163 15.55 1.00 2.57
C PRO A 163 14.30 1.72 3.07
N MET A 164 14.10 1.79 4.39
CA MET A 164 12.94 2.47 4.98
C MET A 164 12.90 3.97 4.64
N MET A 165 14.06 4.63 4.58
CA MET A 165 14.21 6.05 4.23
C MET A 165 14.70 6.26 2.79
N GLY A 166 14.75 5.20 1.99
CA GLY A 166 15.33 5.19 0.67
C GLY A 166 14.36 5.51 -0.46
N HIS A 167 14.64 4.93 -1.62
CA HIS A 167 13.93 5.16 -2.88
C HIS A 167 12.69 4.27 -3.00
N ARG A 168 11.62 4.66 -2.33
CA ARG A 168 10.33 3.95 -2.25
C ARG A 168 9.15 4.92 -2.28
N GLY A 169 7.95 4.40 -2.42
CA GLY A 169 6.69 5.14 -2.31
C GLY A 169 6.63 6.36 -3.24
N VAL A 170 6.24 7.52 -2.72
CA VAL A 170 6.15 8.76 -3.48
C VAL A 170 7.45 9.14 -4.19
N ARG A 171 8.61 8.83 -3.60
CA ARG A 171 9.92 9.13 -4.18
C ARG A 171 10.16 8.34 -5.46
N LEU A 172 9.76 7.06 -5.46
CA LEU A 172 9.79 6.21 -6.65
C LEU A 172 8.86 6.76 -7.74
N GLY A 173 7.63 7.14 -7.39
CA GLY A 173 6.68 7.73 -8.33
C GLY A 173 7.12 9.07 -8.91
N ILE A 174 7.94 9.84 -8.20
CA ILE A 174 8.52 11.09 -8.72
C ILE A 174 9.63 10.82 -9.72
N THR A 175 10.50 9.87 -9.46
CA THR A 175 11.63 9.53 -10.34
C THR A 175 11.23 8.69 -11.54
N HIS A 176 10.16 7.92 -11.39
CA HIS A 176 9.58 7.03 -12.42
C HIS A 176 8.07 7.24 -12.52
N PRO A 177 7.61 8.39 -13.04
CA PRO A 177 6.18 8.76 -13.08
C PRO A 177 5.33 7.77 -13.88
N GLU A 178 5.92 7.06 -14.85
CA GLU A 178 5.25 6.02 -15.62
C GLU A 178 4.73 4.86 -14.76
N ILE A 179 5.34 4.62 -13.59
CA ILE A 179 4.85 3.61 -12.63
C ILE A 179 3.53 4.08 -12.00
N THR A 180 3.49 5.34 -11.56
CA THR A 180 2.25 5.94 -11.02
C THR A 180 1.16 6.00 -12.08
N GLU A 181 1.50 6.41 -13.32
CA GLU A 181 0.58 6.47 -14.46
C GLU A 181 -0.06 5.10 -14.73
N MET A 182 0.74 4.04 -14.80
CA MET A 182 0.25 2.68 -15.05
C MET A 182 -0.67 2.20 -13.92
N GLN A 183 -0.29 2.40 -12.66
CA GLN A 183 -1.11 2.01 -11.52
C GLN A 183 -2.44 2.78 -11.47
N ALA A 184 -2.40 4.11 -11.65
CA ALA A 184 -3.61 4.93 -11.72
C ALA A 184 -4.53 4.47 -12.87
N ARG A 185 -3.96 4.17 -14.03
CA ARG A 185 -4.69 3.66 -15.19
C ARG A 185 -5.36 2.31 -14.89
N ALA A 186 -4.66 1.39 -14.23
CA ALA A 186 -5.20 0.09 -13.85
C ALA A 186 -6.40 0.21 -12.90
N ILE A 187 -6.31 1.11 -11.90
CA ILE A 187 -7.39 1.35 -10.93
C ILE A 187 -8.60 1.99 -11.62
N LEU A 188 -8.38 3.04 -12.37
CA LEU A 188 -9.45 3.87 -12.92
C LEU A 188 -10.14 3.21 -14.12
N GLU A 189 -9.41 2.51 -15.00
CA GLU A 189 -10.00 1.70 -16.05
C GLU A 189 -10.83 0.54 -15.48
N ALA A 190 -10.34 -0.14 -14.45
CA ALA A 190 -11.09 -1.19 -13.77
C ALA A 190 -12.43 -0.65 -13.21
N ALA A 191 -12.41 0.54 -12.61
CA ALA A 191 -13.62 1.18 -12.09
C ALA A 191 -14.59 1.59 -13.21
N ALA A 192 -14.10 2.17 -14.32
CA ALA A 192 -14.90 2.55 -15.47
C ALA A 192 -15.53 1.33 -16.17
N GLU A 193 -14.78 0.23 -16.35
CA GLU A 193 -15.32 -1.03 -16.86
C GLU A 193 -16.46 -1.56 -15.97
N LEU A 194 -16.27 -1.54 -14.64
CA LEU A 194 -17.30 -1.98 -13.71
C LEU A 194 -18.53 -1.06 -13.74
N SER A 195 -18.34 0.23 -13.89
CA SER A 195 -19.46 1.18 -14.10
C SER A 195 -20.27 0.82 -15.34
N SER A 196 -19.63 0.46 -16.45
CA SER A 196 -20.31 0.01 -17.65
C SER A 196 -21.10 -1.29 -17.47
N GLU A 197 -20.70 -2.12 -16.51
CA GLU A 197 -21.40 -3.33 -16.09
C GLU A 197 -22.51 -3.06 -15.01
N ASN A 198 -22.79 -1.80 -14.69
CA ASN A 198 -23.67 -1.34 -13.62
C ASN A 198 -23.22 -1.78 -12.22
N VAL A 199 -21.95 -1.99 -12.02
CA VAL A 199 -21.33 -2.26 -10.70
C VAL A 199 -20.79 -0.95 -10.14
N LYS A 200 -21.41 -0.45 -9.10
CA LYS A 200 -21.00 0.79 -8.44
C LYS A 200 -19.75 0.58 -7.59
N THR A 201 -18.70 1.34 -7.83
CA THR A 201 -17.43 1.26 -7.11
C THR A 201 -17.01 2.61 -6.53
N PHE A 202 -16.17 2.58 -5.51
CA PHE A 202 -15.61 3.77 -4.87
C PHE A 202 -14.10 3.58 -4.61
N PRO A 203 -13.27 3.65 -5.65
CA PRO A 203 -11.82 3.57 -5.49
C PRO A 203 -11.27 4.84 -4.85
N GLU A 204 -10.44 4.66 -3.83
CA GLU A 204 -9.69 5.72 -3.16
C GLU A 204 -8.20 5.46 -3.40
N ILE A 205 -7.56 6.29 -4.23
CA ILE A 205 -6.14 6.15 -4.60
C ILE A 205 -5.28 6.82 -3.52
N MET A 206 -4.40 6.05 -2.91
CA MET A 206 -3.59 6.50 -1.79
C MET A 206 -2.11 6.56 -2.15
N ILE A 207 -1.54 7.76 -2.10
CA ILE A 207 -0.12 8.00 -2.35
C ILE A 207 0.64 7.73 -1.04
N PRO A 208 1.58 6.76 -1.02
CA PRO A 208 2.34 6.43 0.18
C PRO A 208 3.50 7.39 0.44
N LEU A 209 3.95 7.46 1.68
CA LEU A 209 5.22 8.05 2.10
C LEU A 209 5.37 9.56 1.81
N THR A 210 4.27 10.27 1.70
CA THR A 210 4.26 11.71 1.43
C THR A 210 4.77 12.50 2.64
N GLY A 211 5.78 13.33 2.44
CA GLY A 211 6.32 14.22 3.46
C GLY A 211 6.08 15.72 3.18
N MET A 212 5.68 16.06 1.96
CA MET A 212 5.50 17.44 1.49
C MET A 212 4.28 17.56 0.59
N GLU A 213 3.63 18.74 0.62
CA GLU A 213 2.53 19.07 -0.29
C GLU A 213 2.94 19.02 -1.77
N THR A 214 4.18 19.38 -2.08
CA THR A 214 4.71 19.38 -3.45
C THR A 214 4.89 17.95 -4.00
N GLU A 215 5.28 16.98 -3.17
CA GLU A 215 5.33 15.56 -3.54
C GLU A 215 3.92 15.04 -3.83
N TYR A 216 2.98 15.34 -2.94
CA TYR A 216 1.59 14.93 -3.11
C TYR A 216 0.99 15.51 -4.40
N ASN A 217 1.10 16.84 -4.59
CA ASN A 217 0.54 17.52 -5.75
C ASN A 217 1.13 17.01 -7.06
N HIS A 218 2.43 16.67 -7.09
CA HIS A 218 3.07 16.09 -8.27
C HIS A 218 2.43 14.74 -8.63
N GLN A 219 2.21 13.86 -7.67
CA GLN A 219 1.63 12.54 -7.91
C GLN A 219 0.12 12.61 -8.16
N GLU A 220 -0.60 13.43 -7.42
CA GLU A 220 -2.03 13.67 -7.61
C GLU A 220 -2.31 14.17 -9.03
N LYS A 221 -1.49 15.08 -9.54
CA LYS A 221 -1.61 15.56 -10.92
C LYS A 221 -1.53 14.43 -11.94
N ILE A 222 -0.61 13.48 -11.79
CA ILE A 222 -0.50 12.31 -12.70
C ILE A 222 -1.80 11.50 -12.67
N VAL A 223 -2.33 11.21 -11.47
CA VAL A 223 -3.58 10.49 -11.32
C VAL A 223 -4.75 11.22 -11.99
N ARG A 224 -4.85 12.55 -11.82
CA ARG A 224 -5.91 13.36 -12.44
C ARG A 224 -5.76 13.43 -13.97
N ASP A 225 -4.53 13.55 -14.45
CA ASP A 225 -4.25 13.55 -15.89
C ASP A 225 -4.68 12.21 -16.54
N VAL A 226 -4.43 11.09 -15.87
CA VAL A 226 -4.93 9.77 -16.29
C VAL A 226 -6.45 9.73 -16.29
N ALA A 227 -7.09 10.15 -15.18
CA ALA A 227 -8.54 10.13 -15.04
C ALA A 227 -9.27 10.93 -16.12
N ASN A 228 -8.71 12.08 -16.53
CA ASN A 228 -9.27 12.94 -17.58
C ASN A 228 -9.35 12.26 -18.94
N ASN A 229 -8.61 11.18 -19.16
CA ASN A 229 -8.59 10.43 -20.42
C ASN A 229 -9.45 9.14 -20.37
N ILE A 230 -10.15 8.88 -19.27
CA ILE A 230 -10.97 7.68 -19.07
C ILE A 230 -12.45 8.06 -19.12
N GLU A 231 -13.18 7.57 -20.12
CA GLU A 231 -14.62 7.76 -20.23
C GLU A 231 -15.39 6.81 -19.29
N GLY A 232 -16.51 7.26 -18.78
CA GLY A 232 -17.39 6.43 -17.91
C GLY A 232 -16.89 6.24 -16.48
N LEU A 233 -15.90 7.01 -16.06
CA LEU A 233 -15.42 7.03 -14.70
C LEU A 233 -16.37 7.87 -13.83
N ASP A 234 -17.02 7.23 -12.84
CA ASP A 234 -17.98 7.91 -11.96
C ASP A 234 -17.29 8.68 -10.82
N ASN A 235 -16.93 7.95 -9.77
CA ASN A 235 -16.40 8.53 -8.55
C ASN A 235 -15.08 7.88 -8.16
N TYR A 236 -14.12 8.70 -7.83
CA TYR A 236 -12.85 8.28 -7.21
C TYR A 236 -12.34 9.39 -6.31
N MET A 237 -11.48 9.04 -5.38
CA MET A 237 -10.80 9.99 -4.51
C MET A 237 -9.29 9.79 -4.60
N VAL A 238 -8.54 10.88 -4.39
CA VAL A 238 -7.07 10.84 -4.26
C VAL A 238 -6.70 11.40 -2.90
N GLY A 239 -5.90 10.64 -2.17
CA GLY A 239 -5.42 11.03 -0.85
C GLY A 239 -4.04 10.48 -0.56
N THR A 240 -3.62 10.54 0.67
CA THR A 240 -2.27 10.12 1.04
C THR A 240 -2.24 9.37 2.37
N MET A 241 -1.18 8.58 2.54
CA MET A 241 -0.83 8.00 3.84
C MET A 241 0.06 8.96 4.63
N MET A 242 -0.45 9.35 5.80
CA MET A 242 0.26 10.18 6.78
C MET A 242 1.12 9.26 7.65
N GLU A 243 2.37 9.08 7.26
CA GLU A 243 3.31 8.15 7.89
C GLU A 243 4.71 8.72 8.06
N ILE A 244 4.91 9.93 7.52
CA ILE A 244 6.11 10.73 7.77
C ILE A 244 5.78 11.79 8.82
N PRO A 245 6.53 11.92 9.93
CA PRO A 245 6.25 12.94 10.96
C PRO A 245 6.11 14.34 10.40
N ARG A 246 6.94 14.72 9.41
CA ARG A 246 6.85 16.00 8.72
C ARG A 246 5.48 16.26 8.08
N ALA A 247 4.83 15.22 7.53
CA ALA A 247 3.50 15.36 6.92
C ALA A 247 2.46 15.86 7.93
N SER A 248 2.52 15.41 9.19
CA SER A 248 1.62 15.89 10.24
C SER A 248 1.80 17.41 10.51
N PHE A 249 3.02 17.93 10.37
CA PHE A 249 3.29 19.36 10.53
C PHE A 249 2.79 20.24 9.37
N VAL A 250 2.59 19.68 8.19
CA VAL A 250 2.13 20.39 6.98
C VAL A 250 0.81 19.84 6.44
N ALA A 251 0.05 19.15 7.29
CA ALA A 251 -1.19 18.50 6.92
C ALA A 251 -2.25 19.47 6.38
N ASP A 252 -2.28 20.69 6.86
CA ASP A 252 -3.12 21.77 6.33
C ASP A 252 -2.84 22.06 4.85
N ARG A 253 -1.56 22.11 4.44
CA ARG A 253 -1.18 22.33 3.04
C ARG A 253 -1.48 21.13 2.16
N ILE A 254 -1.21 19.90 2.65
CA ILE A 254 -1.55 18.68 1.92
C ILE A 254 -3.07 18.58 1.72
N ALA A 255 -3.86 18.97 2.72
CA ALA A 255 -5.30 18.93 2.68
C ALA A 255 -5.93 19.96 1.71
N GLU A 256 -5.18 20.92 1.17
CA GLU A 256 -5.70 21.84 0.15
C GLU A 256 -6.18 21.06 -1.09
N THR A 257 -5.49 19.99 -1.45
CA THR A 257 -5.81 19.14 -2.60
C THR A 257 -6.21 17.72 -2.21
N ALA A 258 -5.58 17.10 -1.20
CA ALA A 258 -5.89 15.75 -0.76
C ALA A 258 -7.34 15.62 -0.27
N GLU A 259 -8.04 14.58 -0.71
CA GLU A 259 -9.44 14.33 -0.39
C GLU A 259 -9.61 13.48 0.87
N PHE A 260 -8.58 12.74 1.26
CA PHE A 260 -8.54 11.97 2.50
C PHE A 260 -7.13 11.77 3.02
N PHE A 261 -7.01 11.50 4.32
CA PHE A 261 -5.80 11.02 4.97
C PHE A 261 -6.02 9.62 5.54
N SER A 262 -5.05 8.74 5.33
CA SER A 262 -4.88 7.49 6.07
C SER A 262 -3.63 7.62 6.95
N PHE A 263 -3.59 6.97 8.10
CA PHE A 263 -2.43 7.04 9.01
C PHE A 263 -1.70 5.70 9.02
N GLY A 264 -0.49 5.66 8.46
CA GLY A 264 0.41 4.51 8.47
C GLY A 264 1.19 4.45 9.78
N THR A 265 0.55 3.94 10.84
CA THR A 265 1.11 4.01 12.20
C THR A 265 2.41 3.24 12.37
N ASN A 266 2.66 2.18 11.60
CA ASN A 266 3.94 1.46 11.64
C ASN A 266 5.11 2.35 11.23
N ASP A 267 5.05 2.95 10.02
CA ASP A 267 6.11 3.82 9.51
C ASP A 267 6.20 5.11 10.33
N LEU A 268 5.06 5.66 10.76
CA LEU A 268 5.03 6.84 11.63
C LEU A 268 5.74 6.56 12.96
N THR A 269 5.52 5.41 13.58
CA THR A 269 6.21 4.98 14.79
C THR A 269 7.70 4.80 14.55
N GLN A 270 8.08 4.08 13.49
CA GLN A 270 9.49 3.89 13.14
C GLN A 270 10.23 5.22 13.01
N MET A 271 9.64 6.17 12.30
CA MET A 271 10.28 7.46 12.03
C MET A 271 10.23 8.41 13.23
N ALA A 272 9.19 8.31 14.07
CA ALA A 272 9.10 9.11 15.29
C ALA A 272 10.11 8.69 16.35
N PHE A 273 10.33 7.38 16.53
CA PHE A 273 11.32 6.83 17.45
C PHE A 273 12.73 6.74 16.84
N GLY A 274 12.85 6.73 15.51
CA GLY A 274 14.09 6.38 14.83
C GLY A 274 14.46 4.91 14.99
N PHE A 275 13.46 4.03 15.20
CA PHE A 275 13.63 2.59 15.35
C PHE A 275 13.23 1.87 14.06
N SER A 276 14.08 0.96 13.60
CA SER A 276 13.66 -0.01 12.58
C SER A 276 12.88 -1.14 13.26
N ARG A 277 11.63 -1.37 12.85
CA ARG A 277 10.79 -2.43 13.41
C ARG A 277 11.44 -3.82 13.30
N ASP A 278 12.18 -4.05 12.23
CA ASP A 278 12.81 -5.35 11.96
C ASP A 278 14.06 -5.57 12.82
N ASP A 279 14.69 -4.49 13.30
CA ASP A 279 15.94 -4.52 14.07
C ASP A 279 15.74 -4.34 15.58
N THR A 280 14.53 -4.01 16.04
CA THR A 280 14.23 -3.77 17.48
C THR A 280 14.53 -4.98 18.36
N GLY A 281 14.48 -6.19 17.82
CA GLY A 281 14.81 -7.41 18.57
C GLY A 281 16.20 -7.40 19.23
N GLY A 282 17.12 -6.58 18.75
CA GLY A 282 18.47 -6.44 19.30
C GLY A 282 18.55 -5.58 20.57
N PHE A 283 17.60 -4.68 20.81
CA PHE A 283 17.65 -3.75 21.95
C PHE A 283 16.33 -3.60 22.72
N MET A 284 15.18 -3.87 22.12
CA MET A 284 13.86 -3.71 22.76
C MET A 284 13.72 -4.49 24.08
N PRO A 285 14.23 -5.74 24.22
CA PRO A 285 14.18 -6.43 25.51
C PRO A 285 14.84 -5.63 26.65
N ALA A 286 15.99 -5.01 26.38
CA ALA A 286 16.69 -4.20 27.39
C ALA A 286 15.92 -2.91 27.74
N TYR A 287 15.20 -2.32 26.78
CA TYR A 287 14.34 -1.15 27.03
C TYR A 287 13.18 -1.50 27.97
N LEU A 288 12.56 -2.67 27.78
CA LEU A 288 11.45 -3.15 28.60
C LEU A 288 11.95 -3.60 29.99
N GLU A 289 13.06 -4.33 30.07
CA GLU A 289 13.66 -4.78 31.32
C GLU A 289 14.12 -3.62 32.24
N ASN A 290 14.60 -2.54 31.62
CA ASN A 290 15.00 -1.33 32.36
C ASN A 290 13.86 -0.30 32.52
N GLU A 291 12.63 -0.67 32.20
CA GLU A 291 11.44 0.18 32.32
C GLU A 291 11.56 1.53 31.59
N LEU A 292 12.35 1.59 30.48
CA LEU A 292 12.50 2.79 29.64
C LEU A 292 11.29 3.00 28.75
N LEU A 293 10.61 1.92 28.37
CA LEU A 293 9.31 1.91 27.71
C LEU A 293 8.36 1.02 28.51
N PRO A 294 7.10 1.41 28.66
CA PRO A 294 6.11 0.59 29.37
C PRO A 294 5.73 -0.67 28.56
N GLU A 295 5.80 -0.59 27.25
CA GLU A 295 5.51 -1.68 26.30
C GLU A 295 6.17 -1.41 24.95
N ASP A 296 6.16 -2.41 24.06
CA ASP A 296 6.66 -2.28 22.68
C ASP A 296 5.81 -1.26 21.90
N PRO A 297 6.40 -0.16 21.38
CA PRO A 297 5.66 0.89 20.65
C PRO A 297 5.06 0.42 19.33
N PHE A 298 5.38 -0.80 18.89
CA PHE A 298 4.74 -1.43 17.73
C PHE A 298 3.56 -2.34 18.12
N ALA A 299 3.37 -2.64 19.40
CA ALA A 299 2.23 -3.41 19.89
C ALA A 299 1.02 -2.51 20.18
N SER A 300 1.24 -1.31 20.70
CA SER A 300 0.21 -0.30 20.92
C SER A 300 0.68 1.07 20.43
N LEU A 301 -0.26 1.99 20.22
CA LEU A 301 0.07 3.31 19.70
C LEU A 301 0.64 4.18 20.83
N ASP A 302 1.92 4.53 20.71
CA ASP A 302 2.63 5.43 21.62
C ASP A 302 1.99 6.81 21.71
N GLU A 303 2.11 7.48 22.88
CA GLU A 303 1.51 8.79 23.11
C GLU A 303 2.08 9.89 22.20
N GLY A 304 3.38 9.89 21.91
CA GLY A 304 4.01 10.83 21.01
C GLY A 304 3.56 10.64 19.56
N VAL A 305 3.37 9.38 19.15
CA VAL A 305 2.79 9.05 17.84
C VAL A 305 1.31 9.45 17.79
N CYS A 306 0.57 9.25 18.88
CA CYS A 306 -0.81 9.77 19.00
C CYS A 306 -0.89 11.29 18.78
N GLU A 307 0.05 12.05 19.34
CA GLU A 307 0.08 13.50 19.15
C GLU A 307 0.35 13.89 17.68
N LEU A 308 1.21 13.16 16.98
CA LEU A 308 1.42 13.36 15.52
C LEU A 308 0.13 13.06 14.73
N VAL A 309 -0.58 11.99 15.06
CA VAL A 309 -1.87 11.66 14.43
C VAL A 309 -2.91 12.76 14.70
N LYS A 310 -3.06 13.20 15.95
CA LYS A 310 -3.98 14.30 16.31
C LYS A 310 -3.64 15.57 15.56
N MET A 311 -2.36 15.94 15.51
CA MET A 311 -1.89 17.12 14.78
C MET A 311 -2.26 17.03 13.30
N GLY A 312 -2.04 15.88 12.66
CA GLY A 312 -2.42 15.65 11.26
C GLY A 312 -3.93 15.81 11.04
N ILE A 313 -4.75 15.24 11.93
CA ILE A 313 -6.21 15.35 11.88
C ILE A 313 -6.66 16.80 12.06
N GLU A 314 -6.18 17.48 13.10
CA GLU A 314 -6.60 18.84 13.43
C GLU A 314 -6.21 19.85 12.34
N ARG A 315 -5.00 19.73 11.81
CA ARG A 315 -4.51 20.61 10.74
C ARG A 315 -5.24 20.34 9.43
N GLY A 316 -5.42 19.06 9.06
CA GLY A 316 -6.18 18.69 7.86
C GLY A 316 -7.61 19.22 7.91
N ARG A 317 -8.31 19.04 9.02
CA ARG A 317 -9.70 19.50 9.21
C ARG A 317 -9.86 21.03 9.28
N LYS A 318 -8.79 21.80 9.45
CA LYS A 318 -8.85 23.27 9.34
C LYS A 318 -8.97 23.73 7.88
N THR A 319 -8.57 22.91 6.94
CA THR A 319 -8.62 23.23 5.51
C THR A 319 -9.92 22.74 4.86
N LYS A 320 -10.43 21.60 5.28
CA LYS A 320 -11.67 20.97 4.76
C LYS A 320 -12.57 20.47 5.87
#